data_1a6296cb33f1d7a42709cbeb6076a1fc
#
_entry.id   1a6296cb33f1d7a42709cbeb6076a1fc
#
_cell.length_a   1.000
_cell.length_b   1.000
_cell.length_c   1.000
_cell.angle_alpha   90.00
_cell.angle_beta   90.00
_cell.angle_gamma   90.00
#
_symmetry.space_group_name_H-M   'P 1'
#
loop_
_entity.id
_entity.type
_entity.pdbx_description
1 polymer ?
#
loop_
_entity_poly.entity_id
_entity_poly.type
_entity_poly.pdbx_seq_one_letter_code
_entity_poly.pdbx_strand_id
1 'polypeptide(L)'
;YGEVLLNYAEALNEVAVAGGTIDYKEVINSLVQLRKRAGIEPGDDGNYGLPTSEAYDPIEMRDIIRNERRIEMAFEEQRYWDIRRWRIAETVFEKPLRGLSIQVVGTKTNYHEVDVLSAKFDTKRYFYPIPYSEVIKNGNMIQNPNW
;
A
#
# COMPACT_ATOMS: atom_id res chain seq x y z
N TYR A 1 6.81 10.78 11.51
CA TYR A 1 6.01 10.18 12.59
C TYR A 1 4.90 9.27 12.03
N GLY A 2 4.14 9.70 10.99
CA GLY A 2 3.10 8.88 10.36
C GLY A 2 3.60 7.52 9.88
N GLU A 3 4.75 7.48 9.22
CA GLU A 3 5.38 6.23 8.79
C GLU A 3 5.64 5.27 9.96
N VAL A 4 6.08 5.78 11.12
CA VAL A 4 6.34 4.94 12.30
C VAL A 4 5.07 4.29 12.81
N LEU A 5 3.95 5.04 12.87
CA LEU A 5 2.64 4.50 13.25
C LEU A 5 2.17 3.42 12.28
N LEU A 6 2.35 3.63 10.96
CA LEU A 6 2.01 2.65 9.94
C LEU A 6 2.87 1.39 10.03
N ASN A 7 4.18 1.55 10.23
CA ASN A 7 5.08 0.42 10.41
C ASN A 7 4.72 -0.39 11.66
N TYR A 8 4.35 0.28 12.75
CA TYR A 8 3.93 -0.38 13.99
C TYR A 8 2.61 -1.14 13.81
N ALA A 9 1.59 -0.48 13.22
CA ALA A 9 0.30 -1.12 12.93
C ALA A 9 0.46 -2.35 12.02
N GLU A 10 1.28 -2.23 10.97
CA GLU A 10 1.57 -3.33 10.06
C GLU A 10 2.27 -4.48 10.80
N ALA A 11 3.32 -4.19 11.57
CA ALA A 11 4.06 -5.20 12.31
C ALA A 11 3.18 -5.97 13.30
N LEU A 12 2.33 -5.27 14.07
CA LEU A 12 1.37 -5.91 14.96
C LEU A 12 0.40 -6.81 14.21
N ASN A 13 -0.18 -6.31 13.12
CA ASN A 13 -1.15 -7.09 12.35
C ASN A 13 -0.50 -8.33 11.71
N GLU A 14 0.76 -8.25 11.26
CA GLU A 14 1.47 -9.42 10.71
C GLU A 14 1.74 -10.48 11.78
N VAL A 15 1.88 -10.13 13.06
CA VAL A 15 1.90 -11.09 14.17
C VAL A 15 0.59 -11.86 14.24
N ALA A 16 -0.56 -11.16 14.12
CA ALA A 16 -1.87 -11.82 14.13
C ALA A 16 -2.07 -12.72 12.90
N VAL A 17 -1.64 -12.26 11.70
CA VAL A 17 -1.66 -13.09 10.48
C VAL A 17 -0.84 -14.36 10.63
N ALA A 18 0.26 -14.31 11.37
CA ALA A 18 1.08 -15.48 11.68
C ALA A 18 0.50 -16.37 12.80
N GLY A 19 -0.70 -16.08 13.31
CA GLY A 19 -1.39 -16.85 14.36
C GLY A 19 -1.05 -16.39 15.78
N GLY A 20 -0.32 -15.29 15.95
CA GLY A 20 -0.06 -14.69 17.26
C GLY A 20 -1.26 -13.90 17.79
N THR A 21 -1.27 -13.65 19.09
CA THR A 21 -2.30 -12.81 19.74
C THR A 21 -1.81 -11.38 19.87
N ILE A 22 -2.65 -10.42 19.50
CA ILE A 22 -2.37 -8.99 19.63
C ILE A 22 -3.57 -8.25 20.24
N ASP A 23 -3.32 -7.04 20.74
CA ASP A 23 -4.39 -6.08 21.04
C ASP A 23 -4.66 -5.21 19.82
N TYR A 24 -5.76 -5.45 19.14
CA TYR A 24 -6.14 -4.64 17.97
C TYR A 24 -6.43 -3.17 18.28
N LYS A 25 -6.64 -2.81 19.56
CA LYS A 25 -6.77 -1.40 19.95
C LYS A 25 -5.51 -0.61 19.62
N GLU A 26 -4.33 -1.20 19.69
CA GLU A 26 -3.09 -0.53 19.33
C GLU A 26 -3.00 -0.26 17.83
N VAL A 27 -3.43 -1.21 17.00
CA VAL A 27 -3.52 -1.04 15.54
C VAL A 27 -4.49 0.08 15.22
N ILE A 28 -5.73 0.01 15.73
CA ILE A 28 -6.76 1.02 15.51
C ILE A 28 -6.31 2.40 15.99
N ASN A 29 -5.75 2.51 17.19
CA ASN A 29 -5.26 3.77 17.73
C ASN A 29 -4.19 4.41 16.84
N SER A 30 -3.32 3.59 16.25
CA SER A 30 -2.29 4.10 15.31
C SER A 30 -2.93 4.72 14.08
N LEU A 31 -3.93 4.05 13.48
CA LEU A 31 -4.66 4.54 12.32
C LEU A 31 -5.55 5.75 12.65
N VAL A 32 -6.21 5.75 13.81
CA VAL A 32 -7.00 6.89 14.31
C VAL A 32 -6.15 8.14 14.44
N GLN A 33 -4.94 8.04 14.98
CA GLN A 33 -4.02 9.18 15.09
C GLN A 33 -3.71 9.82 13.73
N LEU A 34 -3.52 8.99 12.68
CA LEU A 34 -3.28 9.45 11.31
C LEU A 34 -4.51 10.17 10.75
N ARG A 35 -5.68 9.55 10.86
CA ARG A 35 -6.94 10.09 10.35
C ARG A 35 -7.36 11.37 11.07
N LYS A 36 -7.19 11.42 12.38
CA LYS A 36 -7.41 12.63 13.19
C LYS A 36 -6.49 13.77 12.74
N ARG A 37 -5.20 13.49 12.52
CA ARG A 37 -4.25 14.48 12.01
C ARG A 37 -4.64 14.98 10.62
N ALA A 38 -5.15 14.10 9.76
CA ALA A 38 -5.61 14.44 8.42
C ALA A 38 -6.92 15.25 8.40
N GLY A 39 -7.55 15.49 9.56
CA GLY A 39 -8.79 16.24 9.66
C GLY A 39 -10.04 15.45 9.30
N ILE A 40 -9.98 14.13 9.32
CA ILE A 40 -11.15 13.27 9.14
C ILE A 40 -12.03 13.37 10.39
N GLU A 41 -13.33 13.50 10.19
CA GLU A 41 -14.30 13.55 11.30
C GLU A 41 -14.41 12.17 11.97
N PRO A 42 -14.61 12.14 13.31
CA PRO A 42 -14.63 10.89 14.06
C PRO A 42 -15.81 9.96 13.71
N GLY A 43 -16.88 10.49 13.11
CA GLY A 43 -18.12 9.77 12.94
C GLY A 43 -18.88 9.57 14.27
N ASP A 44 -20.08 8.97 14.20
CA ASP A 44 -20.91 8.73 15.39
C ASP A 44 -20.30 7.70 16.34
N ASP A 45 -19.46 6.81 15.82
CA ASP A 45 -18.77 5.74 16.56
C ASP A 45 -17.41 6.15 17.13
N GLY A 46 -16.93 7.34 16.80
CA GLY A 46 -15.62 7.84 17.20
C GLY A 46 -14.42 7.13 16.55
N ASN A 47 -14.65 6.28 15.55
CA ASN A 47 -13.60 5.43 14.92
C ASN A 47 -13.06 5.97 13.61
N TYR A 48 -13.41 7.19 13.23
CA TYR A 48 -12.89 7.85 12.02
C TYR A 48 -13.08 7.03 10.74
N GLY A 49 -14.19 6.26 10.64
CA GLY A 49 -14.51 5.38 9.52
C GLY A 49 -13.65 4.11 9.44
N LEU A 50 -12.96 3.74 10.53
CA LEU A 50 -12.35 2.43 10.69
C LEU A 50 -13.38 1.40 11.15
N PRO A 51 -13.21 0.11 10.85
CA PRO A 51 -14.12 -0.92 11.32
C PRO A 51 -14.21 -0.95 12.85
N THR A 52 -15.44 -1.12 13.35
CA THR A 52 -15.72 -1.41 14.76
C THR A 52 -16.02 -2.89 14.89
N SER A 53 -15.17 -3.64 15.54
CA SER A 53 -15.41 -5.07 15.79
C SER A 53 -14.74 -5.48 17.09
N GLU A 54 -15.33 -6.44 17.80
CA GLU A 54 -14.65 -7.12 18.90
C GLU A 54 -13.64 -8.16 18.38
N ALA A 55 -13.83 -8.63 17.13
CA ALA A 55 -12.94 -9.57 16.47
C ALA A 55 -12.62 -9.08 15.06
N TYR A 56 -11.38 -8.74 14.82
CA TYR A 56 -10.89 -8.31 13.50
C TYR A 56 -10.31 -9.51 12.74
N ASP A 57 -10.65 -9.59 11.44
CA ASP A 57 -9.92 -10.48 10.52
C ASP A 57 -8.56 -9.85 10.22
N PRO A 58 -7.44 -10.53 10.53
CA PRO A 58 -6.10 -10.04 10.25
C PRO A 58 -5.84 -9.75 8.77
N ILE A 59 -6.49 -10.48 7.86
CA ILE A 59 -6.33 -10.28 6.41
C ILE A 59 -7.05 -9.02 5.95
N GLU A 60 -8.29 -8.80 6.41
CA GLU A 60 -9.02 -7.56 6.12
C GLU A 60 -8.30 -6.34 6.72
N MET A 61 -7.81 -6.45 7.95
CA MET A 61 -7.05 -5.38 8.60
C MET A 61 -5.75 -5.07 7.85
N ARG A 62 -5.07 -6.07 7.30
CA ARG A 62 -3.90 -5.89 6.43
C ARG A 62 -4.22 -4.99 5.24
N ASP A 63 -5.35 -5.20 4.59
CA ASP A 63 -5.75 -4.40 3.44
C ASP A 63 -6.10 -2.96 3.83
N ILE A 64 -6.71 -2.77 5.00
CA ILE A 64 -6.98 -1.44 5.57
C ILE A 64 -5.66 -0.70 5.83
N ILE A 65 -4.71 -1.33 6.52
CA ILE A 65 -3.39 -0.75 6.83
C ILE A 65 -2.63 -0.40 5.54
N ARG A 66 -2.63 -1.30 4.57
CA ARG A 66 -1.98 -1.08 3.26
C ARG A 66 -2.60 0.07 2.48
N ASN A 67 -3.93 0.21 2.56
CA ASN A 67 -4.62 1.33 1.93
C ASN A 67 -4.34 2.65 2.65
N GLU A 68 -4.35 2.65 3.98
CA GLU A 68 -3.98 3.83 4.77
C GLU A 68 -2.55 4.28 4.45
N ARG A 69 -1.60 3.34 4.40
CA ARG A 69 -0.22 3.61 4.00
C ARG A 69 -0.12 4.18 2.59
N ARG A 70 -0.90 3.67 1.65
CA ARG A 70 -0.93 4.19 0.27
C ARG A 70 -1.38 5.65 0.21
N ILE A 71 -2.34 6.03 1.05
CA ILE A 71 -2.89 7.39 1.09
C ILE A 71 -1.94 8.32 1.84
N GLU A 72 -1.52 7.93 3.02
CA GLU A 72 -0.69 8.74 3.93
C GLU A 72 0.69 9.05 3.33
N MET A 73 1.30 8.04 2.67
CA MET A 73 2.64 8.14 2.09
C MET A 73 2.60 8.48 0.59
N ALA A 74 1.48 9.08 0.12
CA ALA A 74 1.37 9.51 -1.27
C ALA A 74 2.43 10.57 -1.60
N PHE A 75 3.08 10.43 -2.74
CA PHE A 75 4.18 11.29 -3.22
C PHE A 75 5.49 11.23 -2.40
N GLU A 76 5.61 10.27 -1.47
CA GLU A 76 6.83 10.05 -0.68
C GLU A 76 7.67 8.87 -1.20
N GLU A 77 7.44 8.43 -2.43
CA GLU A 77 8.15 7.34 -3.13
C GLU A 77 8.03 5.95 -2.47
N GLN A 78 7.25 5.83 -1.38
CA GLN A 78 7.11 4.60 -0.60
C GLN A 78 6.36 3.50 -1.35
N ARG A 79 5.33 3.85 -2.15
CA ARG A 79 4.47 2.88 -2.85
C ARG A 79 5.25 1.91 -3.74
N TYR A 80 6.31 2.39 -4.38
CA TYR A 80 7.16 1.57 -5.24
C TYR A 80 7.79 0.39 -4.48
N TRP A 81 8.24 0.64 -3.26
CA TRP A 81 8.86 -0.36 -2.40
C TRP A 81 7.81 -1.23 -1.73
N ASP A 82 6.72 -0.66 -1.26
CA ASP A 82 5.65 -1.36 -0.56
C ASP A 82 5.04 -2.48 -1.42
N ILE A 83 4.66 -2.20 -2.67
CA ILE A 83 4.09 -3.23 -3.55
C ILE A 83 5.06 -4.37 -3.86
N ARG A 84 6.37 -4.12 -3.78
CA ARG A 84 7.40 -5.14 -3.96
C ARG A 84 7.60 -5.98 -2.71
N ARG A 85 7.77 -5.35 -1.55
CA ARG A 85 7.96 -6.09 -0.30
C ARG A 85 6.74 -6.91 0.08
N TRP A 86 5.54 -6.42 -0.25
CA TRP A 86 4.29 -7.18 -0.07
C TRP A 86 4.04 -8.23 -1.17
N ARG A 87 4.83 -8.24 -2.22
CA ARG A 87 4.69 -9.12 -3.39
C ARG A 87 3.30 -9.06 -4.03
N ILE A 88 2.76 -7.86 -4.19
CA ILE A 88 1.45 -7.61 -4.81
C ILE A 88 1.56 -6.78 -6.10
N ALA A 89 2.77 -6.60 -6.62
CA ALA A 89 2.97 -5.72 -7.77
C ALA A 89 2.23 -6.25 -9.02
N GLU A 90 2.19 -7.57 -9.26
CA GLU A 90 1.44 -8.14 -10.37
C GLU A 90 -0.04 -7.75 -10.28
N THR A 91 -0.68 -8.01 -9.13
CA THR A 91 -2.09 -7.70 -8.90
C THR A 91 -2.40 -6.21 -9.02
N VAL A 92 -1.48 -5.37 -8.53
CA VAL A 92 -1.64 -3.91 -8.63
C VAL A 92 -1.59 -3.42 -10.08
N PHE A 93 -0.73 -4.03 -10.92
CA PHE A 93 -0.56 -3.66 -12.32
C PHE A 93 -1.47 -4.43 -13.30
N GLU A 94 -2.30 -5.36 -12.81
CA GLU A 94 -3.35 -6.00 -13.63
C GLU A 94 -4.41 -5.00 -14.08
N LYS A 95 -4.69 -3.99 -13.26
CA LYS A 95 -5.66 -2.94 -13.56
C LYS A 95 -4.96 -1.72 -14.16
N PRO A 96 -5.54 -1.10 -15.18
CA PRO A 96 -4.99 0.14 -15.72
C PRO A 96 -4.99 1.26 -14.67
N LEU A 97 -4.02 2.14 -14.77
CA LEU A 97 -4.03 3.38 -14.01
C LEU A 97 -5.17 4.26 -14.51
N ARG A 98 -6.09 4.62 -13.63
CA ARG A 98 -7.25 5.44 -13.97
C ARG A 98 -7.00 6.91 -13.68
N GLY A 99 -7.51 7.74 -14.54
CA GLY A 99 -7.52 9.18 -14.39
C GLY A 99 -8.93 9.75 -14.51
N LEU A 100 -9.05 11.05 -14.33
CA LEU A 100 -10.31 11.79 -14.47
C LEU A 100 -10.20 12.74 -15.66
N SER A 101 -11.05 12.52 -16.66
CA SER A 101 -11.26 13.50 -17.75
C SER A 101 -12.31 14.49 -17.31
N ILE A 102 -11.98 15.78 -17.34
CA ILE A 102 -12.86 16.87 -16.97
C ILE A 102 -13.20 17.64 -18.25
N GLN A 103 -14.47 17.63 -18.64
CA GLN A 103 -14.96 18.36 -19.81
C GLN A 103 -15.91 19.47 -19.39
N VAL A 104 -15.60 20.69 -19.75
CA VAL A 104 -16.46 21.86 -19.51
C VAL A 104 -17.19 22.21 -20.81
N VAL A 105 -18.52 22.11 -20.78
CA VAL A 105 -19.39 22.49 -21.91
C VAL A 105 -20.36 23.58 -21.44
N GLY A 106 -20.07 24.81 -21.84
CA GLY A 106 -20.79 25.99 -21.32
C GLY A 106 -20.57 26.14 -19.81
N THR A 107 -21.66 26.05 -19.04
CA THR A 107 -21.62 26.12 -17.56
C THR A 107 -21.60 24.75 -16.87
N LYS A 108 -21.64 23.66 -17.65
CA LYS A 108 -21.68 22.29 -17.11
C LYS A 108 -20.29 21.67 -17.14
N THR A 109 -19.90 21.07 -16.02
CA THR A 109 -18.67 20.27 -15.90
C THR A 109 -19.06 18.80 -15.83
N ASN A 110 -18.54 18.00 -16.75
CA ASN A 110 -18.72 16.57 -16.81
C ASN A 110 -17.42 15.87 -16.40
N TYR A 111 -17.53 14.83 -15.61
CA TYR A 111 -16.41 14.04 -15.11
C TYR A 111 -16.53 12.60 -15.64
N HIS A 112 -15.47 12.12 -16.27
CA HIS A 112 -15.42 10.76 -16.80
C HIS A 112 -14.14 10.08 -16.34
N GLU A 113 -14.26 8.89 -15.78
CA GLU A 113 -13.09 8.06 -15.53
C GLU A 113 -12.54 7.51 -16.84
N VAL A 114 -11.23 7.57 -17.01
CA VAL A 114 -10.52 7.11 -18.21
C VAL A 114 -9.31 6.28 -17.81
N ASP A 115 -8.99 5.28 -18.61
CA ASP A 115 -7.76 4.54 -18.47
C ASP A 115 -6.60 5.36 -19.07
N VAL A 116 -5.65 5.72 -18.22
CA VAL A 116 -4.52 6.60 -18.61
C VAL A 116 -3.32 5.77 -19.04
N LEU A 117 -3.02 4.70 -18.32
CA LEU A 117 -1.85 3.87 -18.57
C LEU A 117 -2.14 2.42 -18.16
N SER A 118 -1.87 1.50 -19.06
CA SER A 118 -1.79 0.08 -18.76
C SER A 118 -0.32 -0.34 -18.69
N ALA A 119 0.09 -0.90 -17.56
CA ALA A 119 1.44 -1.41 -17.37
C ALA A 119 1.36 -2.86 -16.92
N LYS A 120 2.38 -3.65 -17.29
CA LYS A 120 2.53 -5.02 -16.83
C LYS A 120 3.75 -5.11 -15.94
N PHE A 121 3.59 -5.75 -14.80
CA PHE A 121 4.72 -6.05 -13.93
C PHE A 121 5.32 -7.39 -14.32
N ASP A 122 6.64 -7.40 -14.52
CA ASP A 122 7.40 -8.63 -14.74
C ASP A 122 8.00 -9.08 -13.40
N THR A 123 7.80 -10.33 -13.03
CA THR A 123 8.23 -10.92 -11.74
C THR A 123 9.72 -10.77 -11.47
N LYS A 124 10.57 -10.73 -12.51
CA LYS A 124 12.01 -10.45 -12.32
C LYS A 124 12.27 -9.11 -11.65
N ARG A 125 11.35 -8.14 -11.79
CA ARG A 125 11.48 -6.80 -11.23
C ARG A 125 11.27 -6.72 -9.71
N TYR A 126 10.97 -7.82 -9.04
CA TYR A 126 11.05 -7.87 -7.56
C TYR A 126 12.47 -7.73 -7.06
N PHE A 127 13.45 -8.14 -7.87
CA PHE A 127 14.86 -8.01 -7.58
C PHE A 127 15.52 -7.15 -8.67
N TYR A 128 16.48 -6.33 -8.28
CA TYR A 128 17.30 -5.62 -9.25
C TYR A 128 18.36 -6.59 -9.82
N PRO A 129 18.74 -6.43 -11.10
CA PRO A 129 19.87 -7.18 -11.63
C PRO A 129 21.15 -6.77 -10.94
N ILE A 130 22.01 -7.72 -10.68
CA ILE A 130 23.40 -7.46 -10.32
C ILE A 130 24.09 -6.90 -11.57
N PRO A 131 24.85 -5.79 -11.47
CA PRO A 131 25.57 -5.25 -12.62
C PRO A 131 26.40 -6.34 -13.30
N TYR A 132 26.26 -6.48 -14.62
CA TYR A 132 26.94 -7.54 -15.37
C TYR A 132 28.45 -7.53 -15.17
N SER A 133 29.04 -6.34 -15.05
CA SER A 133 30.45 -6.16 -14.72
C SER A 133 30.89 -6.84 -13.42
N GLU A 134 29.98 -6.98 -12.45
CA GLU A 134 30.31 -7.66 -11.19
C GLU A 134 30.14 -9.18 -11.31
N VAL A 135 29.09 -9.62 -12.04
CA VAL A 135 28.88 -11.04 -12.29
C VAL A 135 30.06 -11.68 -13.01
N ILE A 136 30.65 -11.01 -14.03
CA ILE A 136 31.78 -11.55 -14.77
C ILE A 136 33.10 -11.53 -13.98
N LYS A 137 33.27 -10.66 -12.98
CA LYS A 137 34.48 -10.62 -12.13
C LYS A 137 34.53 -11.74 -11.11
N ASN A 138 33.37 -12.27 -10.71
CA ASN A 138 33.28 -13.29 -9.68
C ASN A 138 32.52 -14.52 -10.20
N GLY A 139 33.26 -15.57 -10.60
CA GLY A 139 32.66 -16.79 -11.13
C GLY A 139 31.72 -17.55 -10.20
N ASN A 140 31.68 -17.19 -8.90
CA ASN A 140 30.74 -17.75 -7.94
C ASN A 140 29.46 -16.88 -7.78
N MET A 141 29.40 -15.74 -8.45
CA MET A 141 28.24 -14.85 -8.38
C MET A 141 27.18 -15.27 -9.39
N ILE A 142 26.00 -15.59 -8.90
CA ILE A 142 24.84 -15.96 -9.72
C ILE A 142 23.92 -14.74 -9.82
N GLN A 143 23.51 -14.43 -11.05
CA GLN A 143 22.54 -13.35 -11.31
C GLN A 143 21.21 -13.62 -10.62
N ASN A 144 20.50 -12.57 -10.26
CA ASN A 144 19.13 -12.67 -9.75
C ASN A 144 18.20 -13.37 -10.77
N PRO A 145 17.17 -14.10 -10.30
CA PRO A 145 16.32 -14.90 -11.17
C PRO A 145 15.73 -14.11 -12.34
N ASN A 146 15.76 -14.71 -13.53
CA ASN A 146 15.17 -14.18 -14.78
C ASN A 146 15.84 -12.91 -15.35
N TRP A 147 17.05 -12.59 -14.92
CA TRP A 147 17.89 -11.53 -15.52
C TRP A 147 19.02 -12.09 -16.36
#